data_665e08949731389fc2d3a40861914ae0
#
_entry.id   665e08949731389fc2d3a40861914ae0
#
_cell.length_a   1.000
_cell.length_b   1.000
_cell.length_c   1.000
_cell.angle_alpha   90.00
_cell.angle_beta   90.00
_cell.angle_gamma   90.00
#
_symmetry.space_group_name_H-M   'P 1'
#
loop_
_entity.id
_entity.type
_entity.pdbx_description
1 polymer ?
#
loop_
_entity_poly.entity_id
_entity_poly.type
_entity_poly.pdbx_seq_one_letter_code
_entity_poly.pdbx_strand_id
1 'polypeptide(L)'
;PELYKCYTTDNKIVKLSWSYTNQADGYRIYRYDNGKWSYLKAVRKGSKLTAADKTAKTGKTYQYRILAYKNVNGKNIYSDKSAARKITLKSPTVKGDYSYGSVYGPYLDTAHLAQVRSVVQSFKLNYIRKGMSDYDKVLTAFNYLRSNCRYAYRGWQYNYANTAWGALVYGEAQCSGYARGMKALCDAI
;
A
#
# COMPACT_ATOMS: atom_id res chain seq x y z
N PRO A 1 27.43 -10.56 -8.39
CA PRO A 1 26.45 -10.97 -7.41
C PRO A 1 25.21 -11.56 -8.09
N GLU A 2 24.52 -12.48 -7.41
CA GLU A 2 23.22 -12.98 -7.82
C GLU A 2 22.16 -12.41 -6.88
N LEU A 3 21.09 -11.79 -7.42
CA LEU A 3 19.91 -11.40 -6.66
C LEU A 3 18.97 -12.61 -6.55
N TYR A 4 19.06 -13.39 -5.45
CA TYR A 4 18.30 -14.62 -5.30
C TYR A 4 16.96 -14.46 -4.57
N LYS A 5 16.76 -13.37 -3.80
CA LYS A 5 15.46 -13.05 -3.16
C LYS A 5 15.02 -11.64 -3.46
N CYS A 6 13.76 -11.51 -3.89
CA CYS A 6 13.04 -10.26 -4.04
C CYS A 6 11.60 -10.53 -3.61
N TYR A 7 11.19 -10.06 -2.42
CA TYR A 7 9.90 -10.39 -1.84
C TYR A 7 9.35 -9.26 -0.96
N THR A 8 8.09 -9.35 -0.62
CA THR A 8 7.42 -8.47 0.34
C THR A 8 6.57 -9.29 1.29
N THR A 9 6.40 -8.79 2.52
CA THR A 9 5.54 -9.41 3.53
C THR A 9 4.28 -8.60 3.80
N ASP A 10 4.25 -7.34 3.37
CA ASP A 10 3.22 -6.36 3.69
C ASP A 10 2.72 -5.57 2.47
N ASN A 11 3.17 -5.95 1.26
CA ASN A 11 2.91 -5.22 0.02
C ASN A 11 3.29 -3.71 0.03
N LYS A 12 4.15 -3.30 0.96
CA LYS A 12 4.64 -1.92 1.10
C LYS A 12 6.15 -1.80 0.96
N ILE A 13 6.88 -2.80 1.49
CA ILE A 13 8.34 -2.81 1.52
C ILE A 13 8.84 -3.99 0.70
N VAL A 14 9.72 -3.73 -0.27
CA VAL A 14 10.40 -4.79 -1.01
C VAL A 14 11.71 -5.12 -0.32
N LYS A 15 11.87 -6.38 0.06
CA LYS A 15 13.10 -6.92 0.66
C LYS A 15 13.90 -7.67 -0.40
N LEU A 16 15.19 -7.37 -0.46
CA LEU A 16 16.16 -7.91 -1.41
C LEU A 16 17.25 -8.67 -0.66
N SER A 17 17.68 -9.80 -1.20
CA SER A 17 18.86 -10.53 -0.70
C SER A 17 19.68 -11.07 -1.89
N TRP A 18 21.00 -11.02 -1.77
CA TRP A 18 21.90 -11.39 -2.85
C TRP A 18 23.13 -12.15 -2.34
N SER A 19 23.87 -12.76 -3.27
CA SER A 19 25.07 -13.51 -2.97
C SER A 19 26.28 -12.58 -2.73
N TYR A 20 27.18 -13.02 -1.88
CA TYR A 20 28.48 -12.39 -1.68
C TYR A 20 29.28 -12.38 -2.97
N THR A 21 30.06 -11.32 -3.19
CA THR A 21 31.04 -11.21 -4.27
C THR A 21 32.41 -10.96 -3.67
N ASN A 22 33.35 -11.84 -3.96
CA ASN A 22 34.71 -11.73 -3.43
C ASN A 22 35.32 -10.37 -3.80
N GLN A 23 36.07 -9.78 -2.86
CA GLN A 23 36.77 -8.50 -3.02
C GLN A 23 35.88 -7.29 -3.34
N ALA A 24 34.54 -7.40 -3.27
CA ALA A 24 33.68 -6.25 -3.43
C ALA A 24 33.74 -5.32 -2.20
N ASP A 25 33.75 -4.02 -2.42
CA ASP A 25 33.66 -3.00 -1.37
C ASP A 25 32.21 -2.62 -1.09
N GLY A 26 31.30 -3.07 -1.93
CA GLY A 26 29.87 -2.88 -1.73
C GLY A 26 29.04 -3.24 -2.96
N TYR A 27 27.76 -2.87 -2.87
CA TYR A 27 26.78 -3.21 -3.89
C TYR A 27 25.96 -1.98 -4.23
N ARG A 28 25.57 -1.86 -5.51
CA ARG A 28 24.58 -0.87 -5.97
C ARG A 28 23.32 -1.58 -6.39
N ILE A 29 22.18 -1.04 -5.94
CA ILE A 29 20.86 -1.56 -6.23
C ILE A 29 20.18 -0.61 -7.22
N TYR A 30 19.61 -1.20 -8.27
CA TYR A 30 18.84 -0.50 -9.28
C TYR A 30 17.42 -1.01 -9.30
N ARG A 31 16.46 -0.11 -9.52
CA ARG A 31 15.05 -0.40 -9.69
C ARG A 31 14.58 0.02 -11.08
N TYR A 32 13.80 -0.83 -11.72
CA TYR A 32 13.05 -0.51 -12.92
C TYR A 32 11.63 -0.11 -12.53
N ASP A 33 11.24 1.09 -12.95
CA ASP A 33 9.92 1.67 -12.75
C ASP A 33 9.61 2.62 -13.91
N ASN A 34 8.38 2.64 -14.39
CA ASN A 34 7.94 3.53 -15.48
C ASN A 34 8.86 3.50 -16.71
N GLY A 35 9.24 2.32 -17.17
CA GLY A 35 10.01 2.14 -18.40
C GLY A 35 11.52 2.35 -18.29
N LYS A 36 12.08 2.69 -17.12
CA LYS A 36 13.51 2.96 -16.97
C LYS A 36 14.14 2.37 -15.71
N TRP A 37 15.44 2.06 -15.82
CA TRP A 37 16.29 1.71 -14.69
C TRP A 37 16.82 2.96 -14.00
N SER A 38 16.66 3.02 -12.69
CA SER A 38 17.20 4.09 -11.84
C SER A 38 18.01 3.53 -10.68
N TYR A 39 19.07 4.24 -10.30
CA TYR A 39 19.82 3.95 -9.09
C TYR A 39 18.93 4.15 -7.87
N LEU A 40 18.89 3.16 -6.96
CA LEU A 40 18.10 3.23 -5.74
C LEU A 40 18.99 3.56 -4.53
N LYS A 41 20.00 2.75 -4.27
CA LYS A 41 20.95 2.96 -3.17
C LYS A 41 22.20 2.07 -3.28
N ALA A 42 23.21 2.38 -2.46
CA ALA A 42 24.36 1.51 -2.22
C ALA A 42 24.29 0.83 -0.84
N VAL A 43 24.93 -0.33 -0.76
CA VAL A 43 25.18 -1.09 0.47
C VAL A 43 26.69 -1.34 0.53
N ARG A 44 27.35 -0.90 1.62
CA ARG A 44 28.80 -1.03 1.79
C ARG A 44 29.20 -2.45 2.24
N LYS A 45 30.47 -2.79 2.05
CA LYS A 45 31.09 -4.03 2.58
C LYS A 45 30.91 -4.12 4.10
N GLY A 46 30.76 -5.33 4.61
CA GLY A 46 30.50 -5.58 6.03
C GLY A 46 29.06 -5.47 6.45
N SER A 47 28.19 -4.89 5.61
CA SER A 47 26.74 -4.90 5.81
C SER A 47 26.14 -6.27 5.49
N LYS A 48 24.99 -6.56 6.06
CA LYS A 48 24.19 -7.73 5.67
C LYS A 48 23.91 -7.67 4.16
N LEU A 49 24.00 -8.82 3.46
CA LEU A 49 23.73 -8.96 2.01
C LEU A 49 22.23 -8.84 1.71
N THR A 50 21.62 -7.83 2.31
CA THR A 50 20.20 -7.56 2.22
C THR A 50 19.93 -6.06 2.17
N ALA A 51 18.82 -5.68 1.55
CA ALA A 51 18.33 -4.31 1.57
C ALA A 51 16.81 -4.28 1.54
N ALA A 52 16.24 -3.13 1.91
CA ALA A 52 14.82 -2.86 1.79
C ALA A 52 14.57 -1.60 0.93
N ASP A 53 13.66 -1.70 -0.02
CA ASP A 53 13.08 -0.54 -0.70
C ASP A 53 11.77 -0.18 0.02
N LYS A 54 11.80 0.95 0.74
CA LYS A 54 10.66 1.51 1.46
C LYS A 54 9.88 2.53 0.62
N THR A 55 10.35 2.82 -0.60
CA THR A 55 9.73 3.80 -1.51
C THR A 55 8.84 3.15 -2.56
N ALA A 56 8.79 1.82 -2.58
CA ALA A 56 7.91 1.07 -3.46
C ALA A 56 6.44 1.31 -3.08
N LYS A 57 5.59 1.47 -4.09
CA LYS A 57 4.15 1.75 -3.91
C LYS A 57 3.32 0.52 -4.20
N THR A 58 2.30 0.31 -3.38
CA THR A 58 1.29 -0.74 -3.57
C THR A 58 0.59 -0.59 -4.94
N GLY A 59 0.20 -1.69 -5.54
CA GLY A 59 -0.43 -1.73 -6.85
C GLY A 59 0.53 -1.65 -8.04
N LYS A 60 1.84 -1.48 -7.79
CA LYS A 60 2.85 -1.39 -8.83
C LYS A 60 3.70 -2.64 -8.96
N THR A 61 4.27 -2.80 -10.14
CA THR A 61 5.26 -3.84 -10.44
C THR A 61 6.62 -3.20 -10.65
N TYR A 62 7.63 -3.75 -10.00
CA TYR A 62 9.02 -3.32 -10.09
C TYR A 62 9.92 -4.47 -10.52
N GLN A 63 11.10 -4.14 -11.06
CA GLN A 63 12.19 -5.09 -11.20
C GLN A 63 13.42 -4.52 -10.51
N TYR A 64 14.26 -5.40 -9.98
CA TYR A 64 15.50 -5.02 -9.29
C TYR A 64 16.69 -5.75 -9.88
N ARG A 65 17.83 -5.07 -9.92
CA ARG A 65 19.16 -5.61 -10.25
C ARG A 65 20.18 -5.13 -9.26
N ILE A 66 21.20 -5.91 -9.08
CA ILE A 66 22.34 -5.59 -8.22
C ILE A 66 23.64 -5.75 -9.02
N LEU A 67 24.60 -4.89 -8.74
CA LEU A 67 25.98 -5.06 -9.15
C LEU A 67 26.89 -4.80 -7.95
N ALA A 68 28.03 -5.50 -7.92
CA ALA A 68 29.10 -5.25 -6.98
C ALA A 68 29.99 -4.11 -7.49
N TYR A 69 30.64 -3.41 -6.57
CA TYR A 69 31.71 -2.47 -6.93
C TYR A 69 32.93 -2.67 -6.04
N LYS A 70 34.09 -2.35 -6.61
CA LYS A 70 35.36 -2.25 -5.93
C LYS A 70 35.97 -0.87 -6.22
N ASN A 71 36.46 -0.20 -5.19
CA ASN A 71 37.18 1.05 -5.36
C ASN A 71 38.66 0.76 -5.61
N VAL A 72 39.17 1.22 -6.72
CA VAL A 72 40.60 1.11 -7.08
C VAL A 72 41.09 2.53 -7.37
N ASN A 73 41.99 3.01 -6.56
CA ASN A 73 42.58 4.37 -6.68
C ASN A 73 41.54 5.48 -6.81
N GLY A 74 40.48 5.43 -5.98
CA GLY A 74 39.42 6.44 -5.98
C GLY A 74 38.32 6.23 -7.06
N LYS A 75 38.52 5.27 -7.98
CA LYS A 75 37.55 4.93 -9.02
C LYS A 75 36.81 3.64 -8.67
N ASN A 76 35.47 3.64 -8.84
CA ASN A 76 34.69 2.42 -8.71
C ASN A 76 34.69 1.62 -10.02
N ILE A 77 35.14 0.37 -9.93
CA ILE A 77 35.00 -0.64 -10.96
C ILE A 77 33.77 -1.49 -10.59
N TYR A 78 32.96 -1.84 -11.56
CA TYR A 78 31.67 -2.52 -11.36
C TYR A 78 31.68 -3.92 -11.99
N SER A 79 31.03 -4.87 -11.31
CA SER A 79 30.72 -6.18 -11.91
C SER A 79 29.58 -6.04 -12.93
N ASP A 80 29.34 -7.12 -13.67
CA ASP A 80 28.09 -7.27 -14.41
C ASP A 80 26.87 -7.17 -13.48
N LYS A 81 25.76 -6.73 -14.07
CA LYS A 81 24.48 -6.65 -13.38
C LYS A 81 23.92 -8.05 -13.19
N SER A 82 23.33 -8.31 -12.03
CA SER A 82 22.58 -9.55 -11.82
C SER A 82 21.41 -9.67 -12.80
N ALA A 83 20.89 -10.89 -12.96
CA ALA A 83 19.56 -11.09 -13.54
C ALA A 83 18.52 -10.23 -12.80
N ALA A 84 17.52 -9.73 -13.54
CA ALA A 84 16.46 -8.95 -12.95
C ALA A 84 15.47 -9.83 -12.20
N ARG A 85 15.04 -9.40 -11.02
CA ARG A 85 13.94 -10.02 -10.28
C ARG A 85 12.74 -9.08 -10.27
N LYS A 86 11.60 -9.60 -10.74
CA LYS A 86 10.32 -8.88 -10.81
C LYS A 86 9.51 -9.13 -9.55
N ILE A 87 8.82 -8.10 -9.05
CA ILE A 87 7.87 -8.20 -7.96
C ILE A 87 6.69 -7.26 -8.21
N THR A 88 5.49 -7.73 -7.90
CA THR A 88 4.27 -6.93 -7.89
C THR A 88 3.80 -6.76 -6.44
N LEU A 89 3.67 -5.51 -6.01
CA LEU A 89 3.07 -5.19 -4.72
C LEU A 89 1.57 -5.11 -4.93
N LYS A 90 0.86 -6.15 -4.48
CA LYS A 90 -0.58 -6.23 -4.64
C LYS A 90 -1.26 -5.15 -3.81
N SER A 91 -2.25 -4.49 -4.39
CA SER A 91 -3.19 -3.70 -3.59
C SER A 91 -3.95 -4.61 -2.64
N PRO A 92 -4.24 -4.18 -1.41
CA PRO A 92 -5.11 -4.93 -0.53
C PRO A 92 -6.44 -5.21 -1.23
N THR A 93 -6.87 -6.45 -1.19
CA THR A 93 -8.24 -6.78 -1.64
C THR A 93 -9.18 -6.30 -0.56
N VAL A 94 -10.05 -5.39 -0.90
CA VAL A 94 -11.14 -4.94 -0.04
C VAL A 94 -12.32 -5.87 -0.28
N LYS A 95 -12.76 -6.54 0.79
CA LYS A 95 -13.96 -7.38 0.78
C LYS A 95 -15.17 -6.52 1.15
N GLY A 96 -16.33 -6.97 0.76
CA GLY A 96 -17.61 -6.34 1.10
C GLY A 96 -18.34 -5.82 -0.12
N ASP A 97 -19.64 -5.74 0.00
CA ASP A 97 -20.52 -5.14 -0.99
C ASP A 97 -20.90 -3.72 -0.55
N TYR A 98 -20.41 -2.73 -1.28
CA TYR A 98 -20.64 -1.31 -1.00
C TYR A 98 -21.70 -0.69 -1.93
N SER A 99 -22.34 -1.51 -2.78
CA SER A 99 -23.42 -1.08 -3.66
C SER A 99 -24.72 -0.80 -2.89
N TYR A 100 -24.76 -1.20 -1.62
CA TYR A 100 -25.94 -1.15 -0.80
C TYR A 100 -26.34 0.30 -0.45
N GLY A 101 -27.34 0.79 -1.13
CA GLY A 101 -28.09 1.96 -0.71
C GLY A 101 -28.92 1.68 0.54
N SER A 102 -29.66 2.63 1.01
CA SER A 102 -30.70 2.46 2.04
C SER A 102 -32.08 2.25 1.38
N VAL A 103 -33.04 1.78 2.17
CA VAL A 103 -34.44 1.77 1.77
C VAL A 103 -34.91 3.18 1.38
N TYR A 104 -34.25 4.22 1.94
CA TYR A 104 -34.56 5.63 1.75
C TYR A 104 -33.53 6.38 0.90
N GLY A 105 -32.57 5.69 0.32
CA GLY A 105 -31.49 6.30 -0.49
C GLY A 105 -31.13 5.45 -1.71
N PRO A 106 -30.38 6.06 -2.65
CA PRO A 106 -30.03 5.39 -3.90
C PRO A 106 -29.03 4.27 -3.69
N TYR A 107 -28.99 3.33 -4.63
CA TYR A 107 -27.84 2.44 -4.82
C TYR A 107 -26.66 3.24 -5.33
N LEU A 108 -25.45 2.83 -4.93
CA LEU A 108 -24.23 3.44 -5.42
C LEU A 108 -23.95 2.95 -6.85
N ASP A 109 -23.69 3.89 -7.75
CA ASP A 109 -23.20 3.58 -9.08
C ASP A 109 -21.71 3.20 -9.07
N THR A 110 -21.17 2.84 -10.22
CA THR A 110 -19.78 2.40 -10.37
C THR A 110 -18.77 3.48 -9.90
N ALA A 111 -19.08 4.75 -10.14
CA ALA A 111 -18.19 5.85 -9.76
C ALA A 111 -18.16 6.04 -8.24
N HIS A 112 -19.32 6.08 -7.59
CA HIS A 112 -19.43 6.17 -6.13
C HIS A 112 -18.79 4.95 -5.45
N LEU A 113 -19.01 3.74 -5.99
CA LEU A 113 -18.38 2.51 -5.50
C LEU A 113 -16.85 2.57 -5.58
N ALA A 114 -16.31 3.07 -6.69
CA ALA A 114 -14.86 3.22 -6.85
C ALA A 114 -14.27 4.19 -5.81
N GLN A 115 -14.96 5.27 -5.51
CA GLN A 115 -14.55 6.23 -4.47
C GLN A 115 -14.59 5.61 -3.07
N VAL A 116 -15.65 4.89 -2.71
CA VAL A 116 -15.74 4.18 -1.42
C VAL A 116 -14.60 3.17 -1.29
N ARG A 117 -14.35 2.36 -2.32
CA ARG A 117 -13.23 1.39 -2.34
C ARG A 117 -11.88 2.07 -2.16
N SER A 118 -11.67 3.22 -2.79
CA SER A 118 -10.44 3.99 -2.65
C SER A 118 -10.21 4.45 -1.21
N VAL A 119 -11.25 5.00 -0.56
CA VAL A 119 -11.17 5.42 0.86
C VAL A 119 -10.90 4.23 1.77
N VAL A 120 -11.62 3.13 1.60
CA VAL A 120 -11.45 1.91 2.41
C VAL A 120 -10.06 1.30 2.24
N GLN A 121 -9.51 1.28 1.02
CA GLN A 121 -8.13 0.84 0.77
C GLN A 121 -7.11 1.77 1.45
N SER A 122 -7.31 3.08 1.34
CA SER A 122 -6.46 4.08 2.01
C SER A 122 -6.51 3.91 3.53
N PHE A 123 -7.69 3.75 4.11
CA PHE A 123 -7.87 3.47 5.53
C PHE A 123 -7.09 2.23 5.95
N LYS A 124 -7.28 1.10 5.28
CA LYS A 124 -6.56 -0.15 5.58
C LYS A 124 -5.05 0.02 5.52
N LEU A 125 -4.53 0.73 4.52
CA LEU A 125 -3.10 0.94 4.34
C LEU A 125 -2.48 1.84 5.40
N ASN A 126 -3.21 2.87 5.83
CA ASN A 126 -2.65 3.93 6.67
C ASN A 126 -2.89 3.69 8.17
N TYR A 127 -3.98 3.02 8.54
CA TYR A 127 -4.41 2.91 9.93
C TYR A 127 -4.31 1.49 10.51
N ILE A 128 -4.42 0.45 9.68
CA ILE A 128 -4.36 -0.93 10.17
C ILE A 128 -2.91 -1.44 10.15
N ARG A 129 -2.46 -1.97 11.29
CA ARG A 129 -1.11 -2.48 11.48
C ARG A 129 -1.13 -3.99 11.71
N LYS A 130 -0.04 -4.65 11.30
CA LYS A 130 0.17 -6.06 11.60
C LYS A 130 0.24 -6.26 13.12
N GLY A 131 -0.49 -7.25 13.63
CA GLY A 131 -0.51 -7.58 15.06
C GLY A 131 -1.58 -6.84 15.88
N MET A 132 -2.38 -5.95 15.28
CA MET A 132 -3.54 -5.38 15.95
C MET A 132 -4.56 -6.48 16.24
N SER A 133 -5.15 -6.46 17.45
CA SER A 133 -6.30 -7.27 17.79
C SER A 133 -7.52 -6.86 16.94
N ASP A 134 -8.51 -7.72 16.82
CA ASP A 134 -9.74 -7.36 16.09
C ASP A 134 -10.48 -6.21 16.79
N TYR A 135 -10.42 -6.16 18.13
CA TYR A 135 -10.93 -5.02 18.89
C TYR A 135 -10.26 -3.70 18.49
N ASP A 136 -8.90 -3.66 18.45
CA ASP A 136 -8.17 -2.46 18.06
C ASP A 136 -8.46 -2.03 16.63
N LYS A 137 -8.62 -2.98 15.72
CA LYS A 137 -8.99 -2.69 14.34
C LYS A 137 -10.38 -2.04 14.24
N VAL A 138 -11.37 -2.61 14.92
CA VAL A 138 -12.74 -2.08 14.95
C VAL A 138 -12.78 -0.72 15.62
N LEU A 139 -12.07 -0.54 16.74
CA LEU A 139 -11.95 0.75 17.41
C LEU A 139 -11.29 1.80 16.51
N THR A 140 -10.28 1.40 15.75
CA THR A 140 -9.61 2.27 14.75
C THR A 140 -10.59 2.69 13.64
N ALA A 141 -11.41 1.76 13.14
CA ALA A 141 -12.44 2.03 12.14
C ALA A 141 -13.51 3.00 12.69
N PHE A 142 -13.94 2.78 13.92
CA PHE A 142 -14.90 3.65 14.61
C PHE A 142 -14.36 5.08 14.77
N ASN A 143 -13.12 5.22 15.26
CA ASN A 143 -12.49 6.52 15.45
C ASN A 143 -12.26 7.24 14.13
N TYR A 144 -11.86 6.51 13.09
CA TYR A 144 -11.73 7.06 11.74
C TYR A 144 -13.05 7.64 11.24
N LEU A 145 -14.12 6.85 11.32
CA LEU A 145 -15.44 7.28 10.87
C LEU A 145 -15.94 8.48 11.68
N ARG A 146 -15.81 8.46 13.01
CA ARG A 146 -16.19 9.55 13.90
C ARG A 146 -15.45 10.86 13.59
N SER A 147 -14.18 10.78 13.21
CA SER A 147 -13.36 11.96 12.91
C SER A 147 -13.58 12.52 11.51
N ASN A 148 -14.09 11.72 10.58
CA ASN A 148 -14.21 12.09 9.16
C ASN A 148 -15.67 12.24 8.68
N CYS A 149 -16.65 11.96 9.54
CA CYS A 149 -18.06 12.04 9.18
C CYS A 149 -18.86 12.76 10.26
N ARG A 150 -19.67 13.72 9.86
CA ARG A 150 -20.63 14.41 10.73
C ARG A 150 -22.06 13.94 10.45
N TYR A 151 -22.93 14.10 11.43
CA TYR A 151 -24.32 13.70 11.28
C TYR A 151 -25.09 14.69 10.40
N ALA A 152 -25.79 14.16 9.40
CA ALA A 152 -26.60 14.94 8.45
C ALA A 152 -28.00 15.22 9.06
N TYR A 153 -28.10 16.19 9.93
CA TYR A 153 -29.39 16.58 10.57
C TYR A 153 -30.46 17.03 9.56
N ARG A 154 -30.03 17.58 8.42
CA ARG A 154 -30.89 17.95 7.29
C ARG A 154 -30.75 16.97 6.14
N GLY A 155 -30.66 15.69 6.45
CA GLY A 155 -30.20 14.61 5.58
C GLY A 155 -30.96 14.37 4.29
N TRP A 156 -32.10 14.96 4.14
CA TRP A 156 -32.89 14.91 2.90
C TRP A 156 -32.46 15.94 1.86
N GLN A 157 -31.44 16.75 2.15
CA GLN A 157 -30.93 17.73 1.20
C GLN A 157 -30.01 17.11 0.14
N TYR A 158 -29.49 15.90 0.39
CA TYR A 158 -28.76 15.12 -0.63
C TYR A 158 -29.08 13.62 -0.51
N ASN A 159 -29.13 12.95 -1.65
CA ASN A 159 -29.68 11.60 -1.76
C ASN A 159 -28.80 10.50 -1.14
N TYR A 160 -27.51 10.78 -0.84
CA TYR A 160 -26.53 9.76 -0.44
C TYR A 160 -26.27 9.68 1.06
N ALA A 161 -26.96 10.47 1.90
CA ALA A 161 -26.79 10.50 3.36
C ALA A 161 -26.93 9.13 4.05
N ASN A 162 -27.67 8.23 3.43
CA ASN A 162 -27.92 6.87 3.92
C ASN A 162 -27.00 5.80 3.31
N THR A 163 -25.91 6.20 2.67
CA THR A 163 -24.99 5.30 1.98
C THR A 163 -23.59 5.30 2.57
N ALA A 164 -22.78 4.28 2.27
CA ALA A 164 -21.36 4.28 2.62
C ALA A 164 -20.59 5.43 1.95
N TRP A 165 -21.01 5.88 0.77
CA TRP A 165 -20.39 7.01 0.08
C TRP A 165 -20.59 8.31 0.86
N GLY A 166 -21.80 8.56 1.35
CA GLY A 166 -22.10 9.72 2.19
C GLY A 166 -21.20 9.77 3.43
N ALA A 167 -21.03 8.63 4.10
CA ALA A 167 -20.23 8.54 5.31
C ALA A 167 -18.71 8.63 5.07
N LEU A 168 -18.18 7.98 4.02
CA LEU A 168 -16.76 7.80 3.83
C LEU A 168 -16.13 8.77 2.83
N VAL A 169 -16.90 9.28 1.88
CA VAL A 169 -16.40 10.14 0.79
C VAL A 169 -16.89 11.57 0.97
N TYR A 170 -18.19 11.76 1.15
CA TYR A 170 -18.76 13.08 1.32
C TYR A 170 -18.54 13.67 2.73
N GLY A 171 -18.44 12.79 3.74
CA GLY A 171 -18.20 13.20 5.13
C GLY A 171 -19.46 13.64 5.89
N GLU A 172 -20.63 13.34 5.38
CA GLU A 172 -21.91 13.54 6.07
C GLU A 172 -22.84 12.35 5.87
N ALA A 173 -23.45 11.86 6.96
CA ALA A 173 -24.37 10.74 6.86
C ALA A 173 -25.44 10.75 7.96
N GLN A 174 -26.54 10.08 7.67
CA GLN A 174 -27.53 9.68 8.67
C GLN A 174 -27.16 8.32 9.28
N CYS A 175 -27.95 7.83 10.23
CA CYS A 175 -27.70 6.59 10.97
C CYS A 175 -27.38 5.38 10.07
N SER A 176 -28.14 5.17 9.00
CA SER A 176 -27.89 4.06 8.07
C SER A 176 -26.62 4.26 7.22
N GLY A 177 -26.27 5.50 6.90
CA GLY A 177 -25.01 5.83 6.23
C GLY A 177 -23.81 5.55 7.13
N TYR A 178 -23.86 5.94 8.41
CA TYR A 178 -22.86 5.57 9.41
C TYR A 178 -22.69 4.06 9.54
N ALA A 179 -23.79 3.32 9.66
CA ALA A 179 -23.76 1.85 9.75
C ALA A 179 -23.12 1.21 8.51
N ARG A 180 -23.43 1.70 7.31
CA ARG A 180 -22.83 1.24 6.06
C ARG A 180 -21.36 1.63 5.91
N GLY A 181 -21.01 2.84 6.31
CA GLY A 181 -19.60 3.28 6.36
C GLY A 181 -18.78 2.42 7.30
N MET A 182 -19.28 2.15 8.50
CA MET A 182 -18.64 1.28 9.48
C MET A 182 -18.51 -0.15 8.95
N LYS A 183 -19.59 -0.69 8.35
CA LYS A 183 -19.55 -2.01 7.70
C LYS A 183 -18.47 -2.08 6.63
N ALA A 184 -18.38 -1.09 5.75
CA ALA A 184 -17.39 -1.05 4.69
C ALA A 184 -15.94 -1.06 5.22
N LEU A 185 -15.67 -0.35 6.31
CA LEU A 185 -14.36 -0.34 6.98
C LEU A 185 -14.07 -1.70 7.65
N CYS A 186 -15.04 -2.28 8.36
CA CYS A 186 -14.88 -3.56 9.04
C CYS A 186 -14.70 -4.74 8.09
N ASP A 187 -15.41 -4.77 6.97
CA ASP A 187 -15.27 -5.83 5.96
C ASP A 187 -13.85 -5.87 5.33
N ALA A 188 -13.09 -4.79 5.47
CA ALA A 188 -11.76 -4.66 4.88
C ALA A 188 -10.61 -5.08 5.81
N ILE A 189 -10.85 -5.29 7.10
CA ILE A 189 -9.79 -5.42 8.14
C ILE A 189 -9.78 -6.80 8.89
#